data_42d656db0f35357e33f294d34e3a47c4
#
_entry.id   42d656db0f35357e33f294d34e3a47c4
#
_cell.length_a   1.000
_cell.length_b   1.000
_cell.length_c   1.000
_cell.angle_alpha   90.00
_cell.angle_beta   90.00
_cell.angle_gamma   90.00
#
_symmetry.space_group_name_H-M   'P 1'
#
loop_
_entity.id
_entity.type
_entity.pdbx_description
1 polymer ?
#
loop_
_entity_poly.entity_id
_entity_poly.type
_entity_poly.pdbx_seq_one_letter_code
_entity_poly.pdbx_strand_id
1 'polypeptide(L)'
;PQEKIPSLVREIISSKTAKSHAISEFKMAMMNFDQELFFNTYNWLIAEKSFKEVFHQVFIPLLDELGLLWQSDTITPAHEHFISYLIKQKVLVNTEKLQVLKPTKTDKIFVLSLPMNEIHELGLMYLNYEILLQGYKTVFLGESMPINNLKDLKKHFNSIVFISYMTVQPERDMLDSYIQKMSVELLDDTTEVWFIGRLVEFIKKEGLSDRITIFSSITELVDQI
;
A
#
# COMPACT_ATOMS: atom_id res chain seq x y z
N PRO A 1 33.27 22.33 2.34
CA PRO A 1 31.96 21.99 1.73
C PRO A 1 32.07 21.39 0.33
N GLN A 2 33.08 21.80 -0.49
CA GLN A 2 33.27 21.31 -1.86
C GLN A 2 33.82 19.87 -1.95
N GLU A 3 34.53 19.38 -0.95
CA GLU A 3 35.07 18.01 -0.92
C GLU A 3 34.00 16.91 -0.70
N LYS A 4 32.82 17.25 -0.19
CA LYS A 4 31.74 16.29 0.03
C LYS A 4 30.92 15.98 -1.25
N ILE A 5 31.00 16.82 -2.26
CA ILE A 5 30.19 16.67 -3.49
C ILE A 5 30.56 15.41 -4.28
N PRO A 6 31.86 15.06 -4.49
CA PRO A 6 32.23 13.87 -5.24
C PRO A 6 31.83 12.56 -4.53
N SER A 7 31.87 12.52 -3.19
CA SER A 7 31.44 11.34 -2.42
C SER A 7 29.92 11.16 -2.48
N LEU A 8 29.16 12.22 -2.33
CA LEU A 8 27.69 12.23 -2.48
C LEU A 8 27.27 11.80 -3.89
N VAL A 9 27.92 12.31 -4.92
CA VAL A 9 27.64 11.94 -6.32
C VAL A 9 27.94 10.46 -6.56
N ARG A 10 29.04 9.92 -6.03
CA ARG A 10 29.37 8.49 -6.12
C ARG A 10 28.32 7.62 -5.41
N GLU A 11 27.89 8.04 -4.23
CA GLU A 11 26.87 7.35 -3.45
C GLU A 11 25.52 7.32 -4.17
N ILE A 12 25.08 8.44 -4.76
CA ILE A 12 23.87 8.53 -5.57
C ILE A 12 23.95 7.62 -6.81
N ILE A 13 25.08 7.63 -7.52
CA ILE A 13 25.30 6.78 -8.71
C ILE A 13 25.28 5.30 -8.30
N SER A 14 25.98 4.92 -7.23
CA SER A 14 26.03 3.56 -6.70
C SER A 14 24.63 3.09 -6.28
N SER A 15 23.88 3.90 -5.54
CA SER A 15 22.52 3.61 -5.11
C SER A 15 21.57 3.44 -6.31
N LYS A 16 21.66 4.31 -7.32
CA LYS A 16 20.84 4.23 -8.54
C LYS A 16 21.16 2.97 -9.36
N THR A 17 22.42 2.59 -9.44
CA THR A 17 22.88 1.37 -10.11
C THR A 17 22.40 0.13 -9.38
N ALA A 18 22.50 0.07 -8.06
CA ALA A 18 22.04 -1.02 -7.22
C ALA A 18 20.52 -1.21 -7.32
N LYS A 19 19.76 -0.10 -7.32
CA LYS A 19 18.31 -0.12 -7.52
C LYS A 19 17.94 -0.71 -8.89
N SER A 20 18.56 -0.24 -9.95
CA SER A 20 18.30 -0.70 -11.32
C SER A 20 18.67 -2.18 -11.49
N HIS A 21 19.77 -2.62 -10.87
CA HIS A 21 20.18 -4.02 -10.86
C HIS A 21 19.11 -4.89 -10.17
N ALA A 22 18.68 -4.52 -8.96
CA ALA A 22 17.68 -5.29 -8.20
C ALA A 22 16.34 -5.43 -8.97
N ILE A 23 15.86 -4.35 -9.60
CA ILE A 23 14.64 -4.40 -10.42
C ILE A 23 14.82 -5.38 -11.60
N SER A 24 16.00 -5.37 -12.24
CA SER A 24 16.31 -6.30 -13.34
C SER A 24 16.34 -7.76 -12.88
N GLU A 25 16.95 -8.03 -11.71
CA GLU A 25 16.98 -9.36 -11.09
C GLU A 25 15.56 -9.86 -10.75
N PHE A 26 14.71 -9.02 -10.16
CA PHE A 26 13.31 -9.38 -9.88
C PHE A 26 12.51 -9.64 -11.17
N LYS A 27 12.72 -8.88 -12.23
CA LYS A 27 12.10 -9.18 -13.54
C LYS A 27 12.60 -10.51 -14.11
N MET A 28 13.88 -10.82 -13.98
CA MET A 28 14.43 -12.11 -14.39
C MET A 28 13.84 -13.26 -13.56
N ALA A 29 13.76 -13.08 -12.23
CA ALA A 29 13.13 -14.05 -11.34
C ALA A 29 11.67 -14.31 -11.74
N MET A 30 10.91 -13.25 -12.06
CA MET A 30 9.54 -13.36 -12.53
C MET A 30 9.44 -14.13 -13.85
N MET A 31 10.24 -13.75 -14.86
CA MET A 31 10.18 -14.36 -16.19
C MET A 31 10.53 -15.85 -16.20
N ASN A 32 11.41 -16.27 -15.28
CA ASN A 32 11.87 -17.65 -15.17
C ASN A 32 11.17 -18.44 -14.05
N PHE A 33 10.22 -17.82 -13.32
CA PHE A 33 9.61 -18.38 -12.10
C PHE A 33 10.68 -18.81 -11.06
N ASP A 34 11.78 -18.07 -10.99
CA ASP A 34 12.94 -18.36 -10.14
C ASP A 34 12.76 -17.73 -8.74
N GLN A 35 12.22 -18.54 -7.84
CA GLN A 35 12.04 -18.14 -6.45
C GLN A 35 13.37 -17.94 -5.70
N GLU A 36 14.40 -18.70 -6.03
CA GLU A 36 15.71 -18.59 -5.39
C GLU A 36 16.37 -17.25 -5.73
N LEU A 37 16.35 -16.84 -7.00
CA LEU A 37 16.83 -15.54 -7.44
C LEU A 37 16.08 -14.41 -6.73
N PHE A 38 14.75 -14.50 -6.59
CA PHE A 38 13.96 -13.51 -5.86
C PHE A 38 14.45 -13.37 -4.41
N PHE A 39 14.61 -14.48 -3.68
CA PHE A 39 15.01 -14.43 -2.28
C PHE A 39 16.44 -13.96 -2.11
N ASN A 40 17.36 -14.37 -2.97
CA ASN A 40 18.75 -13.92 -2.93
C ASN A 40 18.85 -12.42 -3.14
N THR A 41 18.16 -11.88 -4.14
CA THR A 41 18.09 -10.43 -4.40
C THR A 41 17.46 -9.66 -3.24
N TYR A 42 16.35 -10.16 -2.69
CA TYR A 42 15.71 -9.55 -1.53
C TYR A 42 16.63 -9.54 -0.29
N ASN A 43 17.27 -10.67 0.03
CA ASN A 43 18.16 -10.77 1.18
C ASN A 43 19.38 -9.86 1.05
N TRP A 44 19.89 -9.72 -0.16
CA TRP A 44 20.97 -8.76 -0.42
C TRP A 44 20.52 -7.31 -0.17
N LEU A 45 19.33 -6.92 -0.59
CA LEU A 45 18.78 -5.58 -0.34
C LEU A 45 18.58 -5.31 1.16
N ILE A 46 17.97 -6.26 1.88
CA ILE A 46 17.63 -6.11 3.30
C ILE A 46 18.88 -6.11 4.20
N ALA A 47 20.02 -6.61 3.73
CA ALA A 47 21.28 -6.53 4.46
C ALA A 47 21.74 -5.07 4.69
N GLU A 48 21.35 -4.14 3.80
CA GLU A 48 21.81 -2.75 3.82
C GLU A 48 20.67 -1.73 3.97
N LYS A 49 19.42 -2.14 3.73
CA LYS A 49 18.24 -1.27 3.69
C LYS A 49 17.12 -1.77 4.59
N SER A 50 16.33 -0.86 5.11
CA SER A 50 15.07 -1.19 5.76
C SER A 50 14.04 -1.75 4.74
N PHE A 51 13.07 -2.51 5.22
CA PHE A 51 11.96 -2.98 4.36
C PHE A 51 11.20 -1.82 3.72
N LYS A 52 10.98 -0.72 4.44
CA LYS A 52 10.37 0.50 3.92
C LYS A 52 11.14 1.05 2.71
N GLU A 53 12.46 1.16 2.82
CA GLU A 53 13.30 1.62 1.70
C GLU A 53 13.26 0.67 0.51
N VAL A 54 13.33 -0.64 0.74
CA VAL A 54 13.20 -1.65 -0.33
C VAL A 54 11.83 -1.54 -1.02
N PHE A 55 10.76 -1.39 -0.25
CA PHE A 55 9.42 -1.28 -0.83
C PHE A 55 9.28 -0.03 -1.71
N HIS A 56 9.65 1.14 -1.19
CA HIS A 56 9.54 2.40 -1.95
C HIS A 56 10.52 2.50 -3.12
N GLN A 57 11.78 2.07 -2.91
CA GLN A 57 12.82 2.27 -3.91
C GLN A 57 12.84 1.19 -4.98
N VAL A 58 12.35 -0.02 -4.69
CA VAL A 58 12.47 -1.16 -5.59
C VAL A 58 11.11 -1.76 -5.94
N PHE A 59 10.26 -2.13 -4.95
CA PHE A 59 9.01 -2.82 -5.25
C PHE A 59 7.97 -1.92 -5.93
N ILE A 60 7.80 -0.67 -5.50
CA ILE A 60 6.86 0.25 -6.18
C ILE A 60 7.27 0.44 -7.65
N PRO A 61 8.51 0.85 -7.98
CA PRO A 61 8.93 0.96 -9.38
C PRO A 61 8.82 -0.36 -10.18
N LEU A 62 9.11 -1.51 -9.56
CA LEU A 62 8.92 -2.81 -10.19
C LEU A 62 7.44 -3.03 -10.55
N LEU A 63 6.51 -2.77 -9.62
CA LEU A 63 5.07 -2.95 -9.84
C LEU A 63 4.54 -2.00 -10.93
N ASP A 64 5.06 -0.77 -11.00
CA ASP A 64 4.72 0.18 -12.07
C ASP A 64 5.19 -0.35 -13.44
N GLU A 65 6.42 -0.88 -13.53
CA GLU A 65 6.92 -1.50 -14.76
C GLU A 65 6.12 -2.76 -15.14
N LEU A 66 5.69 -3.58 -14.16
CA LEU A 66 4.83 -4.75 -14.42
C LEU A 66 3.49 -4.35 -15.02
N GLY A 67 2.90 -3.24 -14.54
CA GLY A 67 1.68 -2.69 -15.13
C GLY A 67 1.82 -2.35 -16.61
N LEU A 68 2.97 -1.82 -17.02
CA LEU A 68 3.27 -1.53 -18.43
C LEU A 68 3.50 -2.81 -19.26
N LEU A 69 4.22 -3.79 -18.70
CA LEU A 69 4.46 -5.08 -19.36
C LEU A 69 3.14 -5.87 -19.53
N TRP A 70 2.22 -5.74 -18.61
CA TRP A 70 0.87 -6.30 -18.72
C TRP A 70 0.09 -5.66 -19.87
N GLN A 71 0.08 -4.33 -19.97
CA GLN A 71 -0.63 -3.60 -21.02
C GLN A 71 -0.08 -3.89 -22.43
N SER A 72 1.17 -4.32 -22.53
CA SER A 72 1.84 -4.68 -23.80
C SER A 72 1.81 -6.17 -24.12
N ASP A 73 1.03 -6.97 -23.36
CA ASP A 73 0.97 -8.44 -23.49
C ASP A 73 2.35 -9.13 -23.41
N THR A 74 3.35 -8.48 -22.80
CA THR A 74 4.71 -9.03 -22.66
C THR A 74 4.80 -10.09 -21.57
N ILE A 75 3.94 -10.01 -20.55
CA ILE A 75 3.86 -10.97 -19.46
C ILE A 75 2.45 -11.57 -19.37
N THR A 76 2.36 -12.77 -18.82
CA THR A 76 1.09 -13.46 -18.57
C THR A 76 0.65 -13.27 -17.12
N PRO A 77 -0.65 -13.54 -16.78
CA PRO A 77 -1.12 -13.56 -15.40
C PRO A 77 -0.23 -14.42 -14.47
N ALA A 78 0.32 -15.54 -14.99
CA ALA A 78 1.18 -16.40 -14.19
C ALA A 78 2.46 -15.70 -13.71
N HIS A 79 3.09 -14.88 -14.56
CA HIS A 79 4.28 -14.11 -14.20
C HIS A 79 3.94 -13.05 -13.13
N GLU A 80 2.87 -12.29 -13.35
CA GLU A 80 2.42 -11.26 -12.41
C GLU A 80 2.04 -11.87 -11.06
N HIS A 81 1.22 -12.92 -11.04
CA HIS A 81 0.83 -13.59 -9.80
C HIS A 81 2.02 -14.17 -9.04
N PHE A 82 3.00 -14.76 -9.73
CA PHE A 82 4.20 -15.29 -9.11
C PHE A 82 4.98 -14.22 -8.34
N ILE A 83 5.30 -13.10 -9.01
CA ILE A 83 6.10 -12.04 -8.39
C ILE A 83 5.31 -11.30 -7.30
N SER A 84 4.04 -10.98 -7.56
CA SER A 84 3.16 -10.30 -6.60
C SER A 84 2.96 -11.11 -5.33
N TYR A 85 2.82 -12.44 -5.45
CA TYR A 85 2.73 -13.34 -4.30
C TYR A 85 3.99 -13.30 -3.43
N LEU A 86 5.18 -13.34 -4.04
CA LEU A 86 6.45 -13.26 -3.31
C LEU A 86 6.62 -11.90 -2.61
N ILE A 87 6.22 -10.81 -3.25
CA ILE A 87 6.22 -9.48 -2.63
C ILE A 87 5.22 -9.44 -1.46
N LYS A 88 3.99 -9.95 -1.63
CA LYS A 88 3.00 -10.07 -0.55
C LYS A 88 3.55 -10.82 0.66
N GLN A 89 4.26 -11.93 0.46
CA GLN A 89 4.91 -12.65 1.56
C GLN A 89 5.87 -11.76 2.34
N LYS A 90 6.65 -10.89 1.66
CA LYS A 90 7.57 -9.98 2.34
C LYS A 90 6.84 -8.90 3.11
N VAL A 91 5.74 -8.38 2.59
CA VAL A 91 4.88 -7.45 3.32
C VAL A 91 4.33 -8.10 4.58
N LEU A 92 3.76 -9.32 4.47
CA LEU A 92 3.19 -10.04 5.61
C LEU A 92 4.21 -10.30 6.71
N VAL A 93 5.39 -10.85 6.36
CA VAL A 93 6.46 -11.13 7.33
C VAL A 93 6.93 -9.87 8.08
N ASN A 94 7.02 -8.73 7.40
CA ASN A 94 7.43 -7.49 8.04
C ASN A 94 6.29 -6.84 8.84
N THR A 95 5.04 -7.00 8.42
CA THR A 95 3.85 -6.59 9.15
C THR A 95 3.71 -7.36 10.46
N GLU A 96 3.86 -8.70 10.44
CA GLU A 96 3.78 -9.55 11.63
C GLU A 96 4.75 -9.12 12.73
N LYS A 97 5.99 -8.74 12.35
CA LYS A 97 6.99 -8.22 13.32
C LYS A 97 6.51 -6.97 14.07
N LEU A 98 5.68 -6.16 13.45
CA LEU A 98 5.12 -4.95 14.08
C LEU A 98 3.85 -5.24 14.88
N GLN A 99 3.03 -6.21 14.45
CA GLN A 99 1.77 -6.55 15.11
C GLN A 99 1.93 -7.11 16.52
N VAL A 100 3.08 -7.72 16.83
CA VAL A 100 3.38 -8.21 18.19
C VAL A 100 3.77 -7.10 19.15
N LEU A 101 4.06 -5.89 18.65
CA LEU A 101 4.40 -4.74 19.47
C LEU A 101 3.13 -4.07 20.00
N LYS A 102 3.21 -3.50 21.22
CA LYS A 102 2.10 -2.70 21.74
C LYS A 102 2.03 -1.37 20.98
N PRO A 103 0.84 -0.94 20.54
CA PRO A 103 0.67 0.38 19.94
C PRO A 103 1.14 1.48 20.91
N THR A 104 1.85 2.46 20.39
CA THR A 104 2.33 3.63 21.15
C THR A 104 1.38 4.82 21.03
N LYS A 105 0.55 4.85 19.98
CA LYS A 105 -0.51 5.83 19.74
C LYS A 105 -1.87 5.14 19.87
N THR A 106 -2.75 5.70 20.69
CA THR A 106 -4.04 5.06 21.07
C THR A 106 -5.24 5.99 20.91
N ASP A 107 -5.02 7.18 20.36
CA ASP A 107 -6.06 8.19 20.13
C ASP A 107 -7.08 7.76 19.07
N LYS A 108 -6.67 6.94 18.12
CA LYS A 108 -7.51 6.37 17.06
C LYS A 108 -6.99 5.02 16.59
N ILE A 109 -7.83 4.27 15.91
CA ILE A 109 -7.44 3.05 15.19
C ILE A 109 -7.72 3.20 13.69
N PHE A 110 -7.03 2.42 12.89
CA PHE A 110 -7.25 2.38 11.45
C PHE A 110 -7.86 1.05 11.04
N VAL A 111 -8.97 1.11 10.29
CA VAL A 111 -9.64 -0.04 9.71
C VAL A 111 -9.42 -0.02 8.21
N LEU A 112 -8.75 -1.04 7.69
CA LEU A 112 -8.33 -1.10 6.30
C LEU A 112 -9.15 -2.14 5.55
N SER A 113 -9.80 -1.74 4.46
CA SER A 113 -10.62 -2.61 3.64
C SER A 113 -10.58 -2.23 2.16
N LEU A 114 -10.90 -3.19 1.31
CA LEU A 114 -11.15 -2.97 -0.12
C LEU A 114 -12.66 -2.97 -0.39
N PRO A 115 -13.12 -2.23 -1.39
CA PRO A 115 -14.49 -2.30 -1.87
C PRO A 115 -14.91 -3.72 -2.27
N MET A 116 -16.21 -3.95 -2.40
CA MET A 116 -16.72 -5.21 -2.95
C MET A 116 -16.10 -5.49 -4.33
N ASN A 117 -15.68 -6.73 -4.55
CA ASN A 117 -15.03 -7.23 -5.77
C ASN A 117 -13.65 -6.61 -6.08
N GLU A 118 -13.09 -5.81 -5.19
CA GLU A 118 -11.70 -5.36 -5.30
C GLU A 118 -10.77 -6.44 -4.70
N ILE A 119 -9.77 -6.84 -5.50
CA ILE A 119 -8.79 -7.89 -5.14
C ILE A 119 -7.35 -7.38 -5.08
N HIS A 120 -7.08 -6.14 -5.51
CA HIS A 120 -5.74 -5.57 -5.56
C HIS A 120 -5.30 -5.08 -4.18
N GLU A 121 -5.00 -6.03 -3.28
CA GLU A 121 -4.76 -5.74 -1.86
C GLU A 121 -3.33 -5.32 -1.51
N LEU A 122 -2.34 -5.49 -2.42
CA LEU A 122 -0.93 -5.27 -2.08
C LEU A 122 -0.65 -3.86 -1.57
N GLY A 123 -1.26 -2.84 -2.18
CA GLY A 123 -1.16 -1.46 -1.73
C GLY A 123 -1.75 -1.25 -0.33
N LEU A 124 -2.91 -1.86 -0.05
CA LEU A 124 -3.55 -1.82 1.26
C LEU A 124 -2.71 -2.55 2.32
N MET A 125 -2.14 -3.71 1.98
CA MET A 125 -1.25 -4.48 2.88
C MET A 125 -0.01 -3.66 3.26
N TYR A 126 0.59 -2.98 2.29
CA TYR A 126 1.74 -2.14 2.56
C TYR A 126 1.36 -0.91 3.40
N LEU A 127 0.20 -0.30 3.15
CA LEU A 127 -0.31 0.79 3.97
C LEU A 127 -0.53 0.33 5.42
N ASN A 128 -1.04 -0.88 5.62
CA ASN A 128 -1.16 -1.48 6.96
C ASN A 128 0.20 -1.57 7.68
N TYR A 129 1.25 -2.00 6.96
CA TYR A 129 2.61 -2.02 7.50
C TYR A 129 3.08 -0.61 7.91
N GLU A 130 2.88 0.41 7.08
CA GLU A 130 3.28 1.80 7.38
C GLU A 130 2.54 2.35 8.60
N ILE A 131 1.24 2.12 8.74
CA ILE A 131 0.44 2.59 9.88
C ILE A 131 0.91 1.93 11.19
N LEU A 132 1.18 0.62 11.16
CA LEU A 132 1.75 -0.10 12.30
C LEU A 132 3.15 0.43 12.67
N LEU A 133 3.98 0.74 11.68
CA LEU A 133 5.31 1.32 11.87
C LEU A 133 5.24 2.70 12.56
N GLN A 134 4.17 3.47 12.34
CA GLN A 134 3.89 4.73 13.04
C GLN A 134 3.39 4.52 14.48
N GLY A 135 3.18 3.30 14.91
CA GLY A 135 2.78 2.95 16.29
C GLY A 135 1.27 2.93 16.54
N TYR A 136 0.45 2.97 15.50
CA TYR A 136 -1.00 2.85 15.61
C TYR A 136 -1.47 1.40 15.58
N LYS A 137 -2.66 1.17 16.15
CA LYS A 137 -3.38 -0.09 15.99
C LYS A 137 -4.13 -0.12 14.67
N THR A 138 -4.09 -1.26 13.99
CA THR A 138 -4.87 -1.49 12.77
C THR A 138 -5.83 -2.67 12.92
N VAL A 139 -6.90 -2.65 12.14
CA VAL A 139 -7.78 -3.79 11.85
C VAL A 139 -7.77 -3.98 10.34
N PHE A 140 -7.04 -4.98 9.86
CA PHE A 140 -6.95 -5.29 8.44
C PHE A 140 -8.06 -6.28 8.07
N LEU A 141 -8.99 -5.86 7.21
CA LEU A 141 -10.13 -6.67 6.77
C LEU A 141 -9.94 -7.22 5.34
N GLY A 142 -9.08 -6.58 4.55
CA GLY A 142 -8.71 -7.06 3.21
C GLY A 142 -9.80 -6.90 2.15
N GLU A 143 -9.91 -7.91 1.31
CA GLU A 143 -10.67 -7.91 0.06
C GLU A 143 -12.19 -7.93 0.26
N SER A 144 -12.91 -7.35 -0.74
CA SER A 144 -14.36 -7.53 -0.93
C SER A 144 -15.22 -7.27 0.32
N MET A 145 -14.97 -6.17 1.04
CA MET A 145 -15.66 -5.88 2.30
C MET A 145 -16.98 -5.12 2.08
N PRO A 146 -18.13 -5.69 2.51
CA PRO A 146 -19.40 -4.97 2.49
C PRO A 146 -19.40 -3.81 3.50
N ILE A 147 -19.79 -2.60 3.07
CA ILE A 147 -19.81 -1.39 3.93
C ILE A 147 -20.63 -1.62 5.21
N ASN A 148 -21.77 -2.29 5.10
CA ASN A 148 -22.66 -2.51 6.24
C ASN A 148 -21.97 -3.27 7.39
N ASN A 149 -20.99 -4.13 7.09
CA ASN A 149 -20.26 -4.90 8.10
C ASN A 149 -19.21 -4.06 8.83
N LEU A 150 -18.78 -2.93 8.25
CA LEU A 150 -17.84 -2.01 8.90
C LEU A 150 -18.44 -1.31 10.12
N LYS A 151 -19.75 -1.12 10.16
CA LYS A 151 -20.45 -0.49 11.30
C LYS A 151 -20.24 -1.22 12.62
N ASP A 152 -20.11 -2.54 12.59
CA ASP A 152 -19.97 -3.32 13.80
C ASP A 152 -18.70 -2.99 14.57
N LEU A 153 -17.68 -2.46 13.90
CA LEU A 153 -16.43 -2.05 14.52
C LEU A 153 -16.60 -0.85 15.48
N LYS A 154 -17.62 -0.01 15.27
CA LYS A 154 -17.97 1.09 16.17
C LYS A 154 -18.38 0.62 17.56
N LYS A 155 -18.80 -0.63 17.71
CA LYS A 155 -19.12 -1.25 19.01
C LYS A 155 -17.86 -1.57 19.83
N HIS A 156 -16.71 -1.62 19.19
CA HIS A 156 -15.46 -2.08 19.79
C HIS A 156 -14.42 -0.96 19.96
N PHE A 157 -14.56 0.16 19.22
CA PHE A 157 -13.57 1.22 19.20
C PHE A 157 -14.25 2.59 19.21
N ASN A 158 -13.67 3.53 19.98
CA ASN A 158 -14.24 4.86 20.19
C ASN A 158 -13.86 5.88 19.11
N SER A 159 -12.71 5.69 18.43
CA SER A 159 -12.25 6.58 17.37
C SER A 159 -11.68 5.74 16.24
N ILE A 160 -12.27 5.87 15.05
CA ILE A 160 -11.95 5.02 13.90
C ILE A 160 -11.71 5.87 12.65
N VAL A 161 -10.61 5.57 11.96
CA VAL A 161 -10.38 5.99 10.59
C VAL A 161 -10.59 4.78 9.68
N PHE A 162 -11.66 4.81 8.89
CA PHE A 162 -11.92 3.79 7.88
C PHE A 162 -11.17 4.13 6.60
N ILE A 163 -10.28 3.25 6.16
CA ILE A 163 -9.53 3.41 4.91
C ILE A 163 -10.09 2.46 3.85
N SER A 164 -10.48 3.05 2.71
CA SER A 164 -10.85 2.30 1.52
C SER A 164 -9.81 2.50 0.41
N TYR A 165 -9.16 1.41 -0.01
CA TYR A 165 -8.16 1.43 -1.09
C TYR A 165 -8.82 0.98 -2.40
N MET A 166 -8.91 1.89 -3.37
CA MET A 166 -9.70 1.71 -4.59
C MET A 166 -8.79 1.70 -5.82
N THR A 167 -8.58 0.52 -6.44
CA THR A 167 -7.70 0.37 -7.61
C THR A 167 -8.50 0.25 -8.91
N VAL A 168 -9.41 -0.73 -8.98
CA VAL A 168 -10.31 -0.96 -10.12
C VAL A 168 -11.79 -0.98 -9.72
N GLN A 169 -12.06 -1.23 -8.44
CA GLN A 169 -13.41 -1.18 -7.89
C GLN A 169 -13.52 -0.06 -6.84
N PRO A 170 -14.72 0.55 -6.72
CA PRO A 170 -15.95 0.34 -7.50
C PRO A 170 -15.80 0.84 -8.94
N GLU A 171 -16.65 0.39 -9.87
CA GLU A 171 -16.71 0.95 -11.22
C GLU A 171 -16.92 2.47 -11.17
N ARG A 172 -16.40 3.20 -12.17
CA ARG A 172 -16.37 4.68 -12.12
C ARG A 172 -17.74 5.33 -11.98
N ASP A 173 -18.75 4.76 -12.60
CA ASP A 173 -20.14 5.22 -12.52
C ASP A 173 -20.78 4.95 -11.14
N MET A 174 -20.24 4.00 -10.38
CA MET A 174 -20.66 3.67 -9.01
C MET A 174 -19.87 4.41 -7.93
N LEU A 175 -18.82 5.15 -8.29
CA LEU A 175 -17.88 5.76 -7.35
C LEU A 175 -18.58 6.77 -6.42
N ASP A 176 -19.36 7.71 -6.97
CA ASP A 176 -20.10 8.71 -6.20
C ASP A 176 -21.08 8.03 -5.21
N SER A 177 -21.79 6.99 -5.67
CA SER A 177 -22.71 6.20 -4.83
C SER A 177 -21.97 5.46 -3.70
N TYR A 178 -20.80 4.90 -4.00
CA TYR A 178 -19.97 4.23 -3.00
C TYR A 178 -19.51 5.19 -1.90
N ILE A 179 -18.99 6.37 -2.28
CA ILE A 179 -18.56 7.41 -1.35
C ILE A 179 -19.71 7.89 -0.48
N GLN A 180 -20.86 8.17 -1.10
CA GLN A 180 -22.07 8.56 -0.40
C GLN A 180 -22.49 7.50 0.63
N LYS A 181 -22.46 6.23 0.24
CA LYS A 181 -22.80 5.12 1.13
C LYS A 181 -21.82 5.01 2.28
N MET A 182 -20.51 5.11 2.05
CA MET A 182 -19.48 5.13 3.10
C MET A 182 -19.74 6.30 4.08
N SER A 183 -20.06 7.48 3.55
CA SER A 183 -20.36 8.67 4.36
C SER A 183 -21.59 8.45 5.25
N VAL A 184 -22.72 8.04 4.68
CA VAL A 184 -23.99 7.85 5.41
C VAL A 184 -23.88 6.75 6.46
N GLU A 185 -23.20 5.67 6.14
CA GLU A 185 -23.15 4.47 6.95
C GLU A 185 -22.10 4.55 8.08
N LEU A 186 -20.99 5.26 7.86
CA LEU A 186 -19.83 5.20 8.74
C LEU A 186 -19.54 6.50 9.47
N LEU A 187 -19.84 7.68 8.89
CA LEU A 187 -19.46 8.94 9.54
C LEU A 187 -20.33 9.26 10.76
N ASP A 188 -19.66 9.72 11.80
CA ASP A 188 -20.23 10.36 12.99
C ASP A 188 -19.16 11.26 13.63
N ASP A 189 -19.38 11.72 14.87
CA ASP A 189 -18.45 12.61 15.56
C ASP A 189 -17.11 11.97 15.93
N THR A 190 -17.02 10.65 15.86
CA THR A 190 -15.84 9.86 16.27
C THR A 190 -15.14 9.12 15.14
N THR A 191 -15.66 9.24 13.92
CA THR A 191 -15.17 8.47 12.78
C THR A 191 -14.79 9.36 11.61
N GLU A 192 -13.80 8.91 10.86
CA GLU A 192 -13.34 9.49 9.59
C GLU A 192 -13.34 8.42 8.50
N VAL A 193 -13.44 8.85 7.25
CA VAL A 193 -13.29 7.97 6.08
C VAL A 193 -12.20 8.51 5.18
N TRP A 194 -11.21 7.69 4.90
CA TRP A 194 -10.08 8.04 4.05
C TRP A 194 -10.09 7.18 2.79
N PHE A 195 -9.98 7.84 1.64
CA PHE A 195 -9.91 7.19 0.34
C PHE A 195 -8.52 7.31 -0.26
N ILE A 196 -8.02 6.20 -0.79
CA ILE A 196 -6.72 6.12 -1.46
C ILE A 196 -6.80 5.10 -2.61
N GLY A 197 -5.85 5.15 -3.52
CA GLY A 197 -5.74 4.25 -4.66
C GLY A 197 -5.97 4.97 -5.99
N ARG A 198 -5.96 4.22 -7.09
CA ARG A 198 -6.00 4.79 -8.44
C ARG A 198 -7.29 5.55 -8.75
N LEU A 199 -8.42 5.11 -8.20
CA LEU A 199 -9.73 5.71 -8.53
C LEU A 199 -9.98 7.04 -7.83
N VAL A 200 -9.14 7.47 -6.88
CA VAL A 200 -9.35 8.73 -6.16
C VAL A 200 -9.25 9.97 -7.07
N GLU A 201 -8.56 9.87 -8.19
CA GLU A 201 -8.46 10.95 -9.19
C GLU A 201 -9.81 11.33 -9.81
N PHE A 202 -10.80 10.41 -9.78
CA PHE A 202 -12.14 10.61 -10.33
C PHE A 202 -13.14 11.10 -9.28
N ILE A 203 -12.75 11.25 -8.02
CA ILE A 203 -13.64 11.69 -6.94
C ILE A 203 -13.90 13.19 -7.07
N LYS A 204 -15.17 13.58 -7.08
CA LYS A 204 -15.59 14.97 -6.96
C LYS A 204 -15.47 15.41 -5.50
N LYS A 205 -14.60 16.39 -5.24
CA LYS A 205 -14.33 16.86 -3.88
C LYS A 205 -15.42 17.82 -3.35
N GLU A 206 -16.23 18.37 -4.25
CA GLU A 206 -17.29 19.32 -3.88
C GLU A 206 -18.40 18.63 -3.09
N GLY A 207 -18.75 19.19 -1.93
CA GLY A 207 -19.84 18.69 -1.09
C GLY A 207 -19.48 17.49 -0.22
N LEU A 208 -18.23 17.07 -0.17
CA LEU A 208 -17.77 16.05 0.77
C LEU A 208 -17.74 16.61 2.20
N SER A 209 -18.00 15.74 3.17
CA SER A 209 -17.83 16.07 4.59
C SER A 209 -16.36 16.35 4.92
N ASP A 210 -16.10 17.25 5.86
CA ASP A 210 -14.75 17.54 6.38
C ASP A 210 -14.08 16.32 7.04
N ARG A 211 -14.84 15.25 7.33
CA ARG A 211 -14.37 13.97 7.87
C ARG A 211 -14.00 12.96 6.78
N ILE A 212 -14.04 13.37 5.52
CA ILE A 212 -13.58 12.57 4.38
C ILE A 212 -12.28 13.17 3.88
N THR A 213 -11.24 12.35 3.84
CA THR A 213 -9.94 12.74 3.26
C THR A 213 -9.60 11.85 2.08
N ILE A 214 -9.02 12.46 1.05
CA ILE A 214 -8.61 11.79 -0.19
C ILE A 214 -7.11 11.97 -0.35
N PHE A 215 -6.40 10.85 -0.51
CA PHE A 215 -4.95 10.82 -0.67
C PHE A 215 -4.55 10.32 -2.06
N SER A 216 -3.64 11.02 -2.69
CA SER A 216 -3.11 10.65 -4.00
C SER A 216 -2.03 9.56 -3.93
N SER A 217 -1.42 9.36 -2.75
CA SER A 217 -0.35 8.39 -2.54
C SER A 217 -0.31 7.87 -1.09
N ILE A 218 0.33 6.71 -0.92
CA ILE A 218 0.62 6.16 0.42
C ILE A 218 1.51 7.12 1.22
N THR A 219 2.48 7.75 0.58
CA THR A 219 3.37 8.72 1.23
C THR A 219 2.59 9.88 1.81
N GLU A 220 1.71 10.51 1.02
CA GLU A 220 0.85 11.60 1.48
C GLU A 220 -0.01 11.20 2.68
N LEU A 221 -0.59 9.99 2.64
CA LEU A 221 -1.38 9.47 3.76
C LEU A 221 -0.54 9.25 5.01
N VAL A 222 0.65 8.65 4.87
CA VAL A 222 1.56 8.37 6.00
C VAL A 222 2.10 9.65 6.62
N ASP A 223 2.34 10.69 5.83
CA ASP A 223 2.79 12.00 6.32
C ASP A 223 1.69 12.75 7.12
N GLN A 224 0.41 12.35 6.95
CA GLN A 224 -0.74 12.90 7.68
C GLN A 224 -0.96 12.25 9.07
N ILE A 225 -0.37 11.10 9.33
CA ILE A 225 -0.51 10.35 10.59
C ILE A 225 0.75 10.43 11.46
#